data_50ce8caabc7231b5773c90269efcfbdb
#
_entry.id   50ce8caabc7231b5773c90269efcfbdb
#
_cell.length_a   1.000
_cell.length_b   1.000
_cell.length_c   1.000
_cell.angle_alpha   90.00
_cell.angle_beta   90.00
_cell.angle_gamma   90.00
#
_symmetry.space_group_name_H-M   'P 1'
#
loop_
_entity.id
_entity.type
_entity.pdbx_description
1 polymer ?
#
loop_
_entity_poly.entity_id
_entity_poly.type
_entity_poly.pdbx_seq_one_letter_code
_entity_poly.pdbx_strand_id
1 'polypeptide(L)'
;MSEAVPSVVAIDIGTHKVSVLIGKVHAPDNTQVIGMATARNRGMSKGKIVSLDKVITAIKNAVQEAEDMAECRVHSAWVSIPSAELKSFYASGRTSIDNSEHAITTSEVVRALELAKASHLTSDHYLVSAVPLGFELDDSPEWVLNPIRMSAHSMTGHYHLMMLPISTMQNIDRALKGANIGVEKMVVSSLATAEASLLKDEKEYGVCLVDIGAGTTNVAVYVDGRLALTHTFQRGGEHVTRDIAAVLQTTTEEAERLKLLYGCVDLKVVKPDHMIQFQGIDGPQTISRIELTEIIMARYEEILGLVRDELVKNGAIQGLYHGVVLTGDASHIEGMVSFVRRTMGVSAHLGNPPTQVYADEQHQAALRRSQYSTVAGLLMFSQSDTQDTIVEQDDVERLSLAKRVKRALFGFNDTLKSIF
;
A
#
# COMPACT_ATOMS: atom_id res chain seq x y z
N MET A 1 12.59 23.27 -29.43
CA MET A 1 11.40 22.95 -28.63
C MET A 1 11.89 21.97 -27.59
N SER A 2 11.96 22.34 -26.31
CA SER A 2 12.28 21.36 -25.28
C SER A 2 11.12 20.34 -25.23
N GLU A 3 11.42 19.06 -25.38
CA GLU A 3 10.44 18.02 -25.14
C GLU A 3 9.86 18.23 -23.73
N ALA A 4 8.53 18.32 -23.64
CA ALA A 4 7.85 18.45 -22.36
C ALA A 4 8.14 17.17 -21.55
N VAL A 5 8.80 17.34 -20.41
CA VAL A 5 9.08 16.21 -19.50
C VAL A 5 7.73 15.63 -19.06
N PRO A 6 7.50 14.32 -19.24
CA PRO A 6 6.23 13.71 -18.87
C PRO A 6 5.96 13.90 -17.37
N SER A 7 4.74 14.31 -17.05
CA SER A 7 4.28 14.45 -15.66
C SER A 7 3.35 13.30 -15.29
N VAL A 8 3.50 12.78 -14.09
CA VAL A 8 2.65 11.75 -13.51
C VAL A 8 2.00 12.30 -12.24
N VAL A 9 0.73 12.01 -12.08
CA VAL A 9 -0.03 12.41 -10.89
C VAL A 9 -0.40 11.18 -10.09
N ALA A 10 -0.16 11.23 -8.79
CA ALA A 10 -0.53 10.18 -7.84
C ALA A 10 -1.50 10.72 -6.80
N ILE A 11 -2.58 9.97 -6.54
CA ILE A 11 -3.62 10.31 -5.56
C ILE A 11 -3.83 9.14 -4.61
N ASP A 12 -3.67 9.37 -3.31
CA ASP A 12 -4.05 8.43 -2.26
C ASP A 12 -5.30 8.90 -1.53
N ILE A 13 -6.36 8.06 -1.53
CA ILE A 13 -7.63 8.34 -0.87
C ILE A 13 -7.67 7.65 0.48
N GLY A 14 -7.01 8.23 1.48
CA GLY A 14 -6.93 7.70 2.83
C GLY A 14 -8.17 8.01 3.69
N THR A 15 -8.28 7.34 4.85
CA THR A 15 -9.43 7.52 5.77
C THR A 15 -9.55 8.94 6.29
N HIS A 16 -8.44 9.58 6.68
CA HIS A 16 -8.43 10.94 7.27
C HIS A 16 -8.00 12.04 6.32
N LYS A 17 -7.29 11.68 5.26
CA LYS A 17 -6.76 12.64 4.30
C LYS A 17 -6.74 12.06 2.89
N VAL A 18 -6.78 12.93 1.90
CA VAL A 18 -6.38 12.67 0.52
C VAL A 18 -5.01 13.29 0.33
N SER A 19 -4.06 12.52 -0.20
CA SER A 19 -2.71 13.02 -0.52
C SER A 19 -2.52 13.01 -2.03
N VAL A 20 -1.87 14.05 -2.55
CA VAL A 20 -1.58 14.21 -3.99
C VAL A 20 -0.12 14.55 -4.17
N LEU A 21 0.53 13.89 -5.13
CA LEU A 21 1.84 14.28 -5.65
C LEU A 21 1.76 14.43 -7.18
N ILE A 22 2.40 15.48 -7.69
CA ILE A 22 2.63 15.70 -9.12
C ILE A 22 4.14 15.60 -9.35
N GLY A 23 4.55 14.60 -10.11
CA GLY A 23 5.96 14.30 -10.40
C GLY A 23 6.33 14.55 -11.84
N LYS A 24 7.50 15.15 -12.08
CA LYS A 24 8.20 15.16 -13.38
C LYS A 24 9.18 14.01 -13.44
N VAL A 25 9.00 13.13 -14.40
CA VAL A 25 9.86 11.96 -14.61
C VAL A 25 11.03 12.33 -15.51
N HIS A 26 12.23 12.43 -14.96
CA HIS A 26 13.44 12.74 -15.71
C HIS A 26 14.13 11.48 -16.24
N ALA A 27 14.05 10.39 -15.50
CA ALA A 27 14.56 9.06 -15.88
C ALA A 27 13.85 8.01 -15.00
N PRO A 28 13.92 6.71 -15.31
CA PRO A 28 13.61 5.66 -14.35
C PRO A 28 14.33 5.94 -13.02
N ASP A 29 13.67 5.79 -11.92
CA ASP A 29 14.18 6.07 -10.57
C ASP A 29 14.62 7.53 -10.29
N ASN A 30 14.15 8.49 -11.11
CA ASN A 30 14.47 9.91 -10.94
C ASN A 30 13.24 10.79 -11.19
N THR A 31 12.41 10.97 -10.15
CA THR A 31 11.18 11.76 -10.21
C THR A 31 11.25 12.97 -9.30
N GLN A 32 11.17 14.15 -9.89
CA GLN A 32 11.05 15.40 -9.17
C GLN A 32 9.59 15.71 -8.86
N VAL A 33 9.24 15.81 -7.59
CA VAL A 33 7.94 16.29 -7.14
C VAL A 33 7.89 17.82 -7.33
N ILE A 34 6.92 18.27 -8.12
CA ILE A 34 6.69 19.70 -8.42
C ILE A 34 5.41 20.22 -7.78
N GLY A 35 4.50 19.34 -7.35
CA GLY A 35 3.29 19.66 -6.62
C GLY A 35 3.02 18.61 -5.55
N MET A 36 2.70 19.05 -4.35
CA MET A 36 2.35 18.16 -3.25
C MET A 36 1.33 18.81 -2.33
N ALA A 37 0.29 18.06 -1.98
CA ALA A 37 -0.76 18.54 -1.10
C ALA A 37 -1.43 17.43 -0.31
N THR A 38 -2.06 17.80 0.79
CA THR A 38 -2.95 16.92 1.56
C THR A 38 -4.20 17.67 1.99
N ALA A 39 -5.37 17.10 1.77
CA ALA A 39 -6.63 17.65 2.25
C ALA A 39 -7.31 16.71 3.25
N ARG A 40 -7.95 17.26 4.29
CA ARG A 40 -8.68 16.48 5.28
C ARG A 40 -9.86 15.76 4.63
N ASN A 41 -9.94 14.44 4.81
CA ASN A 41 -11.04 13.62 4.34
C ASN A 41 -11.97 13.27 5.50
N ARG A 42 -13.25 13.62 5.36
CA ARG A 42 -14.33 13.28 6.32
C ARG A 42 -15.37 12.37 5.69
N GLY A 43 -15.10 11.87 4.50
CA GLY A 43 -16.01 11.04 3.72
C GLY A 43 -15.70 9.55 3.82
N MET A 44 -14.67 9.16 4.58
CA MET A 44 -14.30 7.77 4.80
C MET A 44 -14.34 7.39 6.28
N SER A 45 -14.56 6.11 6.55
CA SER A 45 -14.45 5.49 7.88
C SER A 45 -13.90 4.07 7.72
N LYS A 46 -12.86 3.73 8.50
CA LYS A 46 -12.24 2.40 8.48
C LYS A 46 -11.87 1.91 7.06
N GLY A 47 -11.37 2.83 6.22
CA GLY A 47 -11.00 2.53 4.83
C GLY A 47 -12.16 2.37 3.85
N LYS A 48 -13.40 2.73 4.21
CA LYS A 48 -14.59 2.67 3.36
C LYS A 48 -15.19 4.04 3.12
N ILE A 49 -15.70 4.29 1.91
CA ILE A 49 -16.44 5.51 1.60
C ILE A 49 -17.80 5.48 2.30
N VAL A 50 -18.06 6.46 3.18
CA VAL A 50 -19.33 6.63 3.89
C VAL A 50 -20.08 7.90 3.45
N SER A 51 -19.40 8.82 2.76
CA SER A 51 -20.02 10.02 2.16
C SER A 51 -19.25 10.40 0.90
N LEU A 52 -19.88 10.18 -0.26
CA LEU A 52 -19.26 10.41 -1.56
C LEU A 52 -18.90 11.90 -1.75
N ASP A 53 -19.83 12.81 -1.43
CA ASP A 53 -19.63 14.25 -1.60
C ASP A 53 -18.45 14.79 -0.79
N LYS A 54 -18.24 14.25 0.43
CA LYS A 54 -17.11 14.65 1.27
C LYS A 54 -15.79 14.15 0.70
N VAL A 55 -15.76 12.93 0.13
CA VAL A 55 -14.57 12.41 -0.56
C VAL A 55 -14.27 13.24 -1.81
N ILE A 56 -15.28 13.54 -2.64
CA ILE A 56 -15.13 14.41 -3.82
C ILE A 56 -14.54 15.76 -3.42
N THR A 57 -15.07 16.38 -2.37
CA THR A 57 -14.55 17.66 -1.88
C THR A 57 -13.10 17.56 -1.43
N ALA A 58 -12.74 16.50 -0.71
CA ALA A 58 -11.35 16.29 -0.26
C ALA A 58 -10.39 16.09 -1.44
N ILE A 59 -10.79 15.31 -2.46
CA ILE A 59 -10.00 15.14 -3.69
C ILE A 59 -9.79 16.47 -4.39
N LYS A 60 -10.88 17.24 -4.62
CA LYS A 60 -10.79 18.54 -5.29
C LYS A 60 -9.84 19.50 -4.56
N ASN A 61 -9.94 19.58 -3.24
CA ASN A 61 -9.10 20.48 -2.45
C ASN A 61 -7.63 20.07 -2.54
N ALA A 62 -7.30 18.76 -2.39
CA ALA A 62 -5.93 18.30 -2.48
C ALA A 62 -5.35 18.47 -3.89
N VAL A 63 -6.14 18.19 -4.94
CA VAL A 63 -5.71 18.38 -6.33
C VAL A 63 -5.46 19.85 -6.62
N GLN A 64 -6.38 20.75 -6.24
CA GLN A 64 -6.25 22.19 -6.49
C GLN A 64 -4.99 22.76 -5.83
N GLU A 65 -4.71 22.39 -4.57
CA GLU A 65 -3.51 22.85 -3.86
C GLU A 65 -2.21 22.32 -4.52
N ALA A 66 -2.21 21.06 -4.99
CA ALA A 66 -1.06 20.50 -5.72
C ALA A 66 -0.88 21.16 -7.10
N GLU A 67 -1.99 21.46 -7.82
CA GLU A 67 -1.98 22.18 -9.09
C GLU A 67 -1.41 23.60 -8.95
N ASP A 68 -1.83 24.31 -7.90
CA ASP A 68 -1.39 25.69 -7.63
C ASP A 68 0.12 25.71 -7.33
N MET A 69 0.65 24.70 -6.61
CA MET A 69 2.09 24.56 -6.37
C MET A 69 2.86 24.20 -7.64
N ALA A 70 2.32 23.32 -8.47
CA ALA A 70 2.96 22.82 -9.68
C ALA A 70 2.78 23.72 -10.91
N GLU A 71 1.94 24.75 -10.82
CA GLU A 71 1.53 25.63 -11.94
C GLU A 71 1.01 24.84 -13.16
N CYS A 72 0.27 23.74 -12.92
CA CYS A 72 -0.26 22.88 -13.96
C CYS A 72 -1.71 22.47 -13.71
N ARG A 73 -2.33 21.74 -14.65
CA ARG A 73 -3.67 21.15 -14.48
C ARG A 73 -3.59 19.62 -14.51
N VAL A 74 -4.34 19.00 -13.61
CA VAL A 74 -4.46 17.55 -13.48
C VAL A 74 -5.70 17.08 -14.24
N HIS A 75 -5.51 16.18 -15.20
CA HIS A 75 -6.61 15.57 -15.96
C HIS A 75 -6.83 14.11 -15.60
N SER A 76 -5.77 13.40 -15.27
CA SER A 76 -5.78 11.99 -14.90
C SER A 76 -4.72 11.70 -13.84
N ALA A 77 -4.87 10.59 -13.14
CA ALA A 77 -3.98 10.21 -12.05
C ALA A 77 -3.87 8.69 -11.89
N TRP A 78 -2.74 8.26 -11.32
CA TRP A 78 -2.58 6.99 -10.64
C TRP A 78 -3.20 7.06 -9.27
N VAL A 79 -4.04 6.09 -8.91
CA VAL A 79 -4.86 6.18 -7.70
C VAL A 79 -4.65 4.96 -6.82
N SER A 80 -4.46 5.16 -5.52
CA SER A 80 -4.45 4.08 -4.55
C SER A 80 -5.85 3.52 -4.32
N ILE A 81 -5.95 2.21 -4.20
CA ILE A 81 -7.18 1.53 -3.81
C ILE A 81 -7.12 1.22 -2.31
N PRO A 82 -8.10 1.70 -1.50
CA PRO A 82 -8.21 1.34 -0.10
C PRO A 82 -8.38 -0.17 0.09
N SER A 83 -7.57 -0.77 0.95
CA SER A 83 -7.51 -2.23 1.11
C SER A 83 -8.51 -2.79 2.13
N ALA A 84 -9.39 -1.98 2.74
CA ALA A 84 -10.27 -2.40 3.83
C ALA A 84 -11.25 -3.53 3.52
N GLU A 85 -11.63 -3.69 2.26
CA GLU A 85 -12.50 -4.76 1.76
C GLU A 85 -11.78 -5.69 0.79
N LEU A 86 -10.45 -5.54 0.71
CA LEU A 86 -9.61 -6.38 -0.15
C LEU A 86 -9.63 -7.82 0.36
N LYS A 87 -9.95 -8.73 -0.55
CA LYS A 87 -9.75 -10.16 -0.35
C LYS A 87 -8.55 -10.58 -1.18
N SER A 88 -7.61 -11.25 -0.56
CA SER A 88 -6.44 -11.79 -1.24
C SER A 88 -6.31 -13.28 -0.99
N PHE A 89 -5.91 -14.01 -2.01
CA PHE A 89 -5.72 -15.46 -1.94
C PHE A 89 -4.57 -15.89 -2.83
N TYR A 90 -3.99 -17.00 -2.46
CA TYR A 90 -3.17 -17.80 -3.35
C TYR A 90 -4.06 -18.56 -4.33
N ALA A 91 -3.72 -18.53 -5.60
CA ALA A 91 -4.41 -19.29 -6.64
C ALA A 91 -3.40 -19.89 -7.62
N SER A 92 -3.72 -21.04 -8.17
CA SER A 92 -2.90 -21.67 -9.20
C SER A 92 -3.76 -22.13 -10.38
N GLY A 93 -3.16 -22.08 -11.56
CA GLY A 93 -3.81 -22.58 -12.77
C GLY A 93 -2.84 -23.41 -13.60
N ARG A 94 -3.22 -24.63 -13.92
CA ARG A 94 -2.43 -25.58 -14.71
C ARG A 94 -2.89 -25.62 -16.16
N THR A 95 -1.96 -25.60 -17.11
CA THR A 95 -2.22 -25.73 -18.53
C THR A 95 -1.25 -26.69 -19.20
N SER A 96 -1.68 -27.40 -20.26
CA SER A 96 -0.83 -28.18 -21.13
C SER A 96 -0.14 -27.32 -22.19
N ILE A 97 1.00 -27.78 -22.68
CA ILE A 97 1.79 -27.14 -23.73
C ILE A 97 1.71 -28.05 -24.96
N ASP A 98 0.77 -27.75 -25.86
CA ASP A 98 0.40 -28.66 -26.97
C ASP A 98 1.05 -28.26 -28.30
N ASN A 99 1.98 -27.29 -28.34
CA ASN A 99 2.69 -26.95 -29.57
C ASN A 99 3.82 -27.95 -29.88
N SER A 100 4.20 -28.04 -31.14
CA SER A 100 5.17 -29.04 -31.64
C SER A 100 6.57 -28.93 -31.00
N GLU A 101 6.93 -27.76 -30.47
CA GLU A 101 8.24 -27.51 -29.86
C GLU A 101 8.17 -27.63 -28.34
N HIS A 102 6.98 -27.87 -27.76
CA HIS A 102 6.74 -27.82 -26.31
C HIS A 102 7.27 -26.56 -25.64
N ALA A 103 7.43 -25.47 -26.42
CA ALA A 103 7.94 -24.21 -25.93
C ALA A 103 6.82 -23.36 -25.33
N ILE A 104 6.97 -22.94 -24.11
CA ILE A 104 6.00 -22.09 -23.42
C ILE A 104 5.96 -20.73 -24.08
N THR A 105 4.77 -20.34 -24.49
CA THR A 105 4.50 -19.01 -25.04
C THR A 105 3.65 -18.21 -24.06
N THR A 106 3.45 -17.01 -24.44
CA THR A 106 2.58 -16.03 -23.76
C THR A 106 1.13 -16.51 -23.62
N SER A 107 0.64 -17.32 -24.58
CA SER A 107 -0.73 -17.82 -24.52
C SER A 107 -0.95 -18.82 -23.38
N GLU A 108 0.03 -19.67 -23.09
CA GLU A 108 -0.04 -20.62 -21.99
C GLU A 108 -0.02 -19.92 -20.63
N VAL A 109 0.80 -18.86 -20.49
CA VAL A 109 0.84 -18.07 -19.26
C VAL A 109 -0.51 -17.38 -18.99
N VAL A 110 -1.12 -16.79 -20.04
CA VAL A 110 -2.48 -16.21 -19.92
C VAL A 110 -3.50 -17.28 -19.58
N ARG A 111 -3.44 -18.43 -20.22
CA ARG A 111 -4.36 -19.54 -19.94
C ARG A 111 -4.25 -20.02 -18.49
N ALA A 112 -3.03 -20.16 -17.98
CA ALA A 112 -2.80 -20.51 -16.58
C ALA A 112 -3.40 -19.46 -15.63
N LEU A 113 -3.25 -18.17 -15.93
CA LEU A 113 -3.88 -17.10 -15.14
C LEU A 113 -5.41 -17.16 -15.19
N GLU A 114 -6.00 -17.35 -16.36
CA GLU A 114 -7.46 -17.45 -16.49
C GLU A 114 -8.02 -18.66 -15.71
N LEU A 115 -7.31 -19.80 -15.71
CA LEU A 115 -7.67 -20.96 -14.90
C LEU A 115 -7.53 -20.71 -13.40
N ALA A 116 -6.48 -20.00 -12.97
CA ALA A 116 -6.32 -19.58 -11.56
C ALA A 116 -7.45 -18.66 -11.12
N LYS A 117 -7.84 -17.70 -11.95
CA LYS A 117 -8.96 -16.77 -11.67
C LYS A 117 -10.29 -17.50 -11.56
N ALA A 118 -10.58 -18.44 -12.47
CA ALA A 118 -11.89 -19.08 -12.59
C ALA A 118 -12.36 -19.77 -11.30
N SER A 119 -11.42 -20.23 -10.47
CA SER A 119 -11.73 -20.88 -9.18
C SER A 119 -12.14 -19.91 -8.06
N HIS A 120 -11.89 -18.61 -8.22
CA HIS A 120 -12.08 -17.60 -7.15
C HIS A 120 -12.97 -16.42 -7.56
N LEU A 121 -13.14 -16.15 -8.86
CA LEU A 121 -13.99 -15.06 -9.35
C LEU A 121 -15.45 -15.32 -9.01
N THR A 122 -16.04 -14.37 -8.28
CA THR A 122 -17.47 -14.31 -8.02
C THR A 122 -18.07 -13.11 -8.74
N SER A 123 -19.38 -13.17 -9.06
CA SER A 123 -20.06 -12.12 -9.82
C SER A 123 -20.13 -10.75 -9.13
N ASP A 124 -19.84 -10.69 -7.85
CA ASP A 124 -19.91 -9.49 -7.00
C ASP A 124 -18.53 -8.87 -6.67
N HIS A 125 -17.43 -9.49 -7.14
CA HIS A 125 -16.08 -9.02 -6.92
C HIS A 125 -15.37 -8.72 -8.25
N TYR A 126 -14.53 -7.69 -8.19
CA TYR A 126 -13.64 -7.27 -9.28
C TYR A 126 -12.20 -7.66 -8.95
N LEU A 127 -11.51 -8.30 -9.91
CA LEU A 127 -10.08 -8.58 -9.77
C LEU A 127 -9.29 -7.29 -9.98
N VAL A 128 -8.67 -6.82 -8.91
CA VAL A 128 -7.86 -5.58 -8.92
C VAL A 128 -6.44 -5.86 -9.35
N SER A 129 -5.89 -6.99 -8.91
CA SER A 129 -4.50 -7.34 -9.17
C SER A 129 -4.31 -8.86 -9.15
N ALA A 130 -3.42 -9.34 -10.02
CA ALA A 130 -2.94 -10.71 -10.04
C ALA A 130 -1.41 -10.66 -10.11
N VAL A 131 -0.75 -10.87 -8.98
CA VAL A 131 0.71 -10.85 -8.88
C VAL A 131 1.23 -12.26 -9.10
N PRO A 132 2.04 -12.54 -10.16
CA PRO A 132 2.64 -13.84 -10.36
C PRO A 132 3.69 -14.12 -9.29
N LEU A 133 3.65 -15.31 -8.71
CA LEU A 133 4.60 -15.78 -7.70
C LEU A 133 5.69 -16.68 -8.31
N GLY A 134 5.38 -17.32 -9.43
CA GLY A 134 6.27 -18.20 -10.16
C GLY A 134 5.51 -19.26 -10.95
N PHE A 135 6.25 -20.06 -11.70
CA PHE A 135 5.70 -21.09 -12.59
C PHE A 135 6.42 -22.40 -12.33
N GLU A 136 5.65 -23.45 -12.11
CA GLU A 136 6.10 -24.82 -11.97
C GLU A 136 5.99 -25.50 -13.33
N LEU A 137 7.07 -26.17 -13.78
CA LEU A 137 7.15 -26.85 -15.06
C LEU A 137 7.24 -28.34 -14.83
N ASP A 138 6.38 -29.12 -15.51
CA ASP A 138 6.35 -30.59 -15.45
C ASP A 138 6.38 -31.18 -14.03
N ASP A 139 5.63 -30.56 -13.10
CA ASP A 139 5.57 -30.94 -11.68
C ASP A 139 6.94 -30.87 -10.94
N SER A 140 7.87 -30.05 -11.47
CA SER A 140 9.14 -29.76 -10.77
C SER A 140 8.91 -28.99 -9.49
N PRO A 141 9.54 -29.34 -8.36
CA PRO A 141 9.39 -28.57 -7.13
C PRO A 141 10.04 -27.17 -7.20
N GLU A 142 10.86 -26.92 -8.20
CA GLU A 142 11.53 -25.64 -8.41
C GLU A 142 10.65 -24.73 -9.31
N TRP A 143 10.36 -23.54 -8.82
CA TRP A 143 9.59 -22.55 -9.57
C TRP A 143 10.51 -21.62 -10.36
N VAL A 144 10.16 -21.39 -11.61
CA VAL A 144 10.82 -20.39 -12.46
C VAL A 144 10.03 -19.08 -12.43
N LEU A 145 10.73 -17.95 -12.52
CA LEU A 145 10.07 -16.64 -12.55
C LEU A 145 9.52 -16.31 -13.94
N ASN A 146 10.26 -16.64 -14.99
CA ASN A 146 9.84 -16.43 -16.37
C ASN A 146 9.91 -17.76 -17.15
N PRO A 147 8.77 -18.38 -17.46
CA PRO A 147 8.73 -19.66 -18.14
C PRO A 147 8.83 -19.55 -19.67
N ILE A 148 8.77 -18.34 -20.22
CA ILE A 148 8.68 -18.15 -21.69
C ILE A 148 9.93 -18.65 -22.39
N ARG A 149 9.71 -19.35 -23.49
CA ARG A 149 10.70 -20.08 -24.29
C ARG A 149 11.34 -21.28 -23.60
N MET A 150 10.95 -21.62 -22.37
CA MET A 150 11.34 -22.86 -21.74
C MET A 150 10.48 -24.01 -22.32
N SER A 151 11.03 -25.21 -22.38
CA SER A 151 10.32 -26.39 -22.86
C SER A 151 9.71 -27.14 -21.69
N ALA A 152 8.43 -27.47 -21.80
CA ALA A 152 7.70 -28.30 -20.84
C ALA A 152 6.47 -28.93 -21.50
N HIS A 153 5.92 -30.00 -20.94
CA HIS A 153 4.65 -30.59 -21.34
C HIS A 153 3.45 -29.93 -20.64
N SER A 154 3.68 -29.44 -19.42
CA SER A 154 2.68 -28.76 -18.62
C SER A 154 3.30 -27.62 -17.80
N MET A 155 2.50 -26.63 -17.48
CA MET A 155 2.90 -25.51 -16.64
C MET A 155 1.78 -25.18 -15.65
N THR A 156 2.15 -24.98 -14.37
CA THR A 156 1.26 -24.42 -13.35
C THR A 156 1.75 -23.02 -12.98
N GLY A 157 0.93 -22.00 -13.26
CA GLY A 157 1.20 -20.64 -12.80
C GLY A 157 0.62 -20.43 -11.40
N HIS A 158 1.40 -19.85 -10.52
CA HIS A 158 1.04 -19.52 -9.13
C HIS A 158 0.89 -18.01 -8.99
N TYR A 159 -0.21 -17.56 -8.40
CA TYR A 159 -0.58 -16.14 -8.34
C TYR A 159 -1.09 -15.74 -6.96
N HIS A 160 -0.79 -14.51 -6.57
CA HIS A 160 -1.49 -13.82 -5.49
C HIS A 160 -2.58 -12.94 -6.10
N LEU A 161 -3.84 -13.36 -5.95
CA LEU A 161 -5.00 -12.65 -6.49
C LEU A 161 -5.57 -11.70 -5.45
N MET A 162 -5.90 -10.48 -5.86
CA MET A 162 -6.53 -9.47 -5.00
C MET A 162 -7.83 -8.99 -5.63
N MET A 163 -8.91 -9.08 -4.85
CA MET A 163 -10.26 -8.76 -5.30
C MET A 163 -10.94 -7.76 -4.36
N LEU A 164 -11.77 -6.90 -4.93
CA LEU A 164 -12.63 -5.96 -4.22
C LEU A 164 -14.09 -6.11 -4.65
N PRO A 165 -15.06 -5.78 -3.78
CA PRO A 165 -16.44 -5.65 -4.19
C PRO A 165 -16.60 -4.64 -5.33
N ILE A 166 -17.40 -4.99 -6.35
CA ILE A 166 -17.69 -4.10 -7.49
C ILE A 166 -18.23 -2.75 -7.01
N SER A 167 -19.08 -2.75 -5.97
CA SER A 167 -19.61 -1.51 -5.39
C SER A 167 -18.53 -0.57 -4.84
N THR A 168 -17.47 -1.12 -4.25
CA THR A 168 -16.34 -0.33 -3.74
C THR A 168 -15.59 0.32 -4.89
N MET A 169 -15.27 -0.44 -5.94
CA MET A 169 -14.63 0.09 -7.16
C MET A 169 -15.47 1.19 -7.81
N GLN A 170 -16.79 0.97 -7.96
CA GLN A 170 -17.70 1.96 -8.52
C GLN A 170 -17.78 3.25 -7.70
N ASN A 171 -17.71 3.16 -6.36
CA ASN A 171 -17.74 4.35 -5.51
C ASN A 171 -16.43 5.15 -5.62
N ILE A 172 -15.28 4.49 -5.76
CA ILE A 172 -14.00 5.17 -6.01
C ILE A 172 -14.04 5.88 -7.37
N ASP A 173 -14.47 5.19 -8.43
CA ASP A 173 -14.62 5.75 -9.77
C ASP A 173 -15.57 6.98 -9.78
N ARG A 174 -16.72 6.89 -9.09
CA ARG A 174 -17.65 8.01 -8.95
C ARG A 174 -17.04 9.18 -8.19
N ALA A 175 -16.22 8.93 -7.16
CA ALA A 175 -15.54 9.98 -6.42
C ALA A 175 -14.56 10.74 -7.31
N LEU A 176 -13.75 10.03 -8.11
CA LEU A 176 -12.78 10.61 -9.04
C LEU A 176 -13.47 11.36 -10.17
N LYS A 177 -14.48 10.77 -10.81
CA LYS A 177 -15.29 11.43 -11.82
C LYS A 177 -16.00 12.70 -11.29
N GLY A 178 -16.54 12.65 -10.06
CA GLY A 178 -17.11 13.80 -9.39
C GLY A 178 -16.10 14.92 -9.09
N ALA A 179 -14.83 14.57 -8.99
CA ALA A 179 -13.72 15.51 -8.88
C ALA A 179 -13.15 15.96 -10.25
N ASN A 180 -13.68 15.48 -11.37
CA ASN A 180 -13.19 15.67 -12.74
C ASN A 180 -11.78 15.08 -12.97
N ILE A 181 -11.44 14.00 -12.31
CA ILE A 181 -10.16 13.31 -12.47
C ILE A 181 -10.38 12.02 -13.22
N GLY A 182 -9.68 11.85 -14.34
CA GLY A 182 -9.56 10.57 -15.06
C GLY A 182 -8.65 9.61 -14.30
N VAL A 183 -8.90 8.31 -14.44
CA VAL A 183 -8.07 7.26 -13.85
C VAL A 183 -7.14 6.70 -14.92
N GLU A 184 -5.83 6.83 -14.72
CA GLU A 184 -4.83 6.15 -15.56
C GLU A 184 -4.66 4.71 -15.12
N LYS A 185 -4.46 4.52 -13.82
CA LYS A 185 -4.34 3.20 -13.20
C LYS A 185 -4.73 3.25 -11.73
N MET A 186 -5.27 2.12 -11.25
CA MET A 186 -5.53 1.90 -9.83
C MET A 186 -4.56 0.85 -9.28
N VAL A 187 -3.95 1.12 -8.13
CA VAL A 187 -2.99 0.23 -7.47
C VAL A 187 -3.41 0.01 -6.03
N VAL A 188 -3.33 -1.21 -5.54
CA VAL A 188 -3.61 -1.52 -4.13
C VAL A 188 -2.66 -0.75 -3.24
N SER A 189 -3.17 -0.02 -2.25
CA SER A 189 -2.38 0.88 -1.39
C SER A 189 -1.19 0.20 -0.72
N SER A 190 -1.35 -1.05 -0.23
CA SER A 190 -0.26 -1.79 0.39
C SER A 190 0.90 -2.10 -0.57
N LEU A 191 0.61 -2.34 -1.87
CA LEU A 191 1.64 -2.54 -2.89
C LEU A 191 2.38 -1.23 -3.19
N ALA A 192 1.63 -0.14 -3.38
CA ALA A 192 2.23 1.17 -3.61
C ALA A 192 3.11 1.59 -2.42
N THR A 193 2.60 1.43 -1.20
CA THR A 193 3.38 1.74 0.01
C THR A 193 4.63 0.88 0.13
N ALA A 194 4.55 -0.41 -0.22
CA ALA A 194 5.70 -1.32 -0.21
C ALA A 194 6.78 -0.91 -1.21
N GLU A 195 6.40 -0.38 -2.38
CA GLU A 195 7.36 0.09 -3.38
C GLU A 195 8.18 1.29 -2.86
N ALA A 196 7.53 2.21 -2.13
CA ALA A 196 8.21 3.37 -1.57
C ALA A 196 8.96 3.10 -0.26
N SER A 197 8.61 2.06 0.49
CA SER A 197 9.07 1.91 1.88
C SER A 197 10.00 0.73 2.09
N LEU A 198 10.06 -0.22 1.16
CA LEU A 198 10.88 -1.42 1.26
C LEU A 198 12.06 -1.37 0.29
N LEU A 199 13.22 -1.75 0.77
CA LEU A 199 14.39 -1.95 -0.08
C LEU A 199 14.29 -3.28 -0.84
N LYS A 200 15.00 -3.36 -1.98
CA LYS A 200 15.04 -4.60 -2.79
C LYS A 200 15.57 -5.79 -1.97
N ASP A 201 16.66 -5.58 -1.23
CA ASP A 201 17.26 -6.62 -0.39
C ASP A 201 16.32 -7.06 0.73
N GLU A 202 15.51 -6.15 1.28
CA GLU A 202 14.51 -6.52 2.29
C GLU A 202 13.43 -7.42 1.70
N LYS A 203 12.93 -7.10 0.49
CA LYS A 203 11.97 -7.95 -0.22
C LYS A 203 12.57 -9.33 -0.53
N GLU A 204 13.85 -9.39 -0.89
CA GLU A 204 14.55 -10.63 -1.22
C GLU A 204 14.71 -11.54 0.00
N TYR A 205 15.22 -11.00 1.12
CA TYR A 205 15.53 -11.80 2.32
C TYR A 205 14.37 -11.95 3.31
N GLY A 206 13.21 -11.38 3.00
CA GLY A 206 12.00 -11.53 3.81
C GLY A 206 11.74 -10.38 4.78
N VAL A 207 10.64 -9.67 4.53
CA VAL A 207 10.21 -8.48 5.27
C VAL A 207 8.70 -8.40 5.36
N CYS A 208 8.21 -7.82 6.45
CA CYS A 208 6.82 -7.46 6.61
C CYS A 208 6.68 -5.93 6.66
N LEU A 209 6.02 -5.34 5.68
CA LEU A 209 5.54 -3.96 5.77
C LEU A 209 4.30 -3.93 6.68
N VAL A 210 4.29 -2.99 7.63
CA VAL A 210 3.14 -2.67 8.46
C VAL A 210 2.86 -1.18 8.35
N ASP A 211 1.84 -0.82 7.57
CA ASP A 211 1.40 0.55 7.36
C ASP A 211 0.22 0.85 8.30
N ILE A 212 0.48 1.58 9.38
CA ILE A 212 -0.54 1.97 10.35
C ILE A 212 -1.08 3.36 9.99
N GLY A 213 -2.20 3.35 9.25
CA GLY A 213 -2.93 4.56 8.90
C GLY A 213 -3.89 5.01 10.00
N ALA A 214 -4.77 5.95 9.68
CA ALA A 214 -5.79 6.43 10.60
C ALA A 214 -6.88 5.38 10.87
N GLY A 215 -7.47 4.81 9.83
CA GLY A 215 -8.61 3.87 9.95
C GLY A 215 -8.26 2.41 9.77
N THR A 216 -7.10 2.11 9.18
CA THR A 216 -6.67 0.76 8.79
C THR A 216 -5.19 0.53 9.11
N THR A 217 -4.82 -0.74 9.29
CA THR A 217 -3.44 -1.21 9.28
C THR A 217 -3.30 -2.20 8.13
N ASN A 218 -2.45 -1.87 7.16
CA ASN A 218 -2.18 -2.70 5.99
C ASN A 218 -0.88 -3.46 6.21
N VAL A 219 -0.88 -4.72 5.81
CA VAL A 219 0.26 -5.63 5.89
C VAL A 219 0.58 -6.15 4.50
N ALA A 220 1.86 -6.13 4.14
CA ALA A 220 2.38 -6.81 2.96
C ALA A 220 3.66 -7.55 3.33
N VAL A 221 3.73 -8.84 3.04
CA VAL A 221 4.90 -9.67 3.32
C VAL A 221 5.55 -10.07 2.02
N TYR A 222 6.86 -9.88 1.96
CA TYR A 222 7.69 -10.31 0.84
C TYR A 222 8.69 -11.35 1.32
N VAL A 223 8.92 -12.39 0.52
CA VAL A 223 9.92 -13.44 0.73
C VAL A 223 10.47 -13.84 -0.64
N ASP A 224 11.76 -13.98 -0.79
CA ASP A 224 12.43 -14.30 -2.06
C ASP A 224 12.02 -13.32 -3.19
N GLY A 225 11.92 -12.04 -2.88
CA GLY A 225 11.49 -10.98 -3.81
C GLY A 225 10.01 -11.02 -4.19
N ARG A 226 9.22 -11.95 -3.64
CA ARG A 226 7.82 -12.22 -4.02
C ARG A 226 6.85 -11.79 -2.94
N LEU A 227 5.68 -11.32 -3.36
CA LEU A 227 4.58 -11.00 -2.44
C LEU A 227 3.98 -12.30 -1.88
N ALA A 228 4.24 -12.60 -0.62
CA ALA A 228 3.75 -13.81 0.04
C ALA A 228 2.37 -13.63 0.69
N LEU A 229 2.08 -12.44 1.24
CA LEU A 229 0.84 -12.17 1.96
C LEU A 229 0.47 -10.70 1.85
N THR A 230 -0.82 -10.41 1.69
CA THR A 230 -1.41 -9.09 1.97
C THR A 230 -2.60 -9.25 2.89
N HIS A 231 -2.71 -8.37 3.89
CA HIS A 231 -3.87 -8.33 4.78
C HIS A 231 -4.16 -6.90 5.23
N THR A 232 -5.42 -6.59 5.53
CA THR A 232 -5.83 -5.29 6.06
C THR A 232 -6.72 -5.46 7.26
N PHE A 233 -6.30 -4.87 8.37
CA PHE A 233 -7.09 -4.75 9.58
C PHE A 233 -7.82 -3.40 9.61
N GLN A 234 -9.12 -3.41 9.90
CA GLN A 234 -9.90 -2.17 10.07
C GLN A 234 -9.65 -1.56 11.46
N ARG A 235 -8.40 -1.38 11.80
CA ARG A 235 -7.85 -0.79 13.03
C ARG A 235 -6.71 0.14 12.64
N GLY A 236 -6.57 1.27 13.33
CA GLY A 236 -5.51 2.24 13.09
C GLY A 236 -5.52 3.34 14.16
N GLY A 237 -4.80 4.43 13.91
CA GLY A 237 -4.59 5.52 14.87
C GLY A 237 -5.86 6.21 15.38
N GLU A 238 -6.96 6.19 14.60
CA GLU A 238 -8.27 6.71 15.03
C GLU A 238 -8.85 5.91 16.20
N HIS A 239 -8.57 4.63 16.29
CA HIS A 239 -9.02 3.81 17.41
C HIS A 239 -8.29 4.20 18.70
N VAL A 240 -6.99 4.53 18.62
CA VAL A 240 -6.24 5.10 19.76
C VAL A 240 -6.88 6.41 20.23
N THR A 241 -7.21 7.30 19.29
CA THR A 241 -7.87 8.58 19.60
C THR A 241 -9.21 8.37 20.29
N ARG A 242 -10.01 7.41 19.82
CA ARG A 242 -11.31 7.09 20.43
C ARG A 242 -11.17 6.50 21.83
N ASP A 243 -10.15 5.67 22.07
CA ASP A 243 -9.88 5.13 23.41
C ASP A 243 -9.51 6.24 24.38
N ILE A 244 -8.62 7.14 23.98
CA ILE A 244 -8.26 8.33 24.78
C ILE A 244 -9.51 9.17 25.07
N ALA A 245 -10.35 9.45 24.05
CA ALA A 245 -11.57 10.23 24.22
C ALA A 245 -12.55 9.55 25.21
N ALA A 246 -12.72 8.23 25.11
CA ALA A 246 -13.62 7.47 25.96
C ALA A 246 -13.13 7.40 27.41
N VAL A 247 -11.85 7.08 27.62
CA VAL A 247 -11.27 6.93 28.98
C VAL A 247 -11.20 8.27 29.70
N LEU A 248 -10.79 9.34 28.97
CA LEU A 248 -10.64 10.68 29.55
C LEU A 248 -11.93 11.50 29.54
N GLN A 249 -13.03 10.96 28.98
CA GLN A 249 -14.29 11.68 28.81
C GLN A 249 -14.06 13.07 28.21
N THR A 250 -13.41 13.10 27.04
CA THR A 250 -13.06 14.32 26.32
C THR A 250 -13.53 14.25 24.86
N THR A 251 -13.39 15.36 24.12
CA THR A 251 -13.73 15.40 22.70
C THR A 251 -12.69 14.63 21.86
N THR A 252 -13.10 14.15 20.69
CA THR A 252 -12.18 13.49 19.75
C THR A 252 -11.04 14.41 19.33
N GLU A 253 -11.31 15.70 19.17
CA GLU A 253 -10.32 16.70 18.82
C GLU A 253 -9.25 16.85 19.91
N GLU A 254 -9.68 16.91 21.17
CA GLU A 254 -8.75 17.00 22.31
C GLU A 254 -7.96 15.70 22.51
N ALA A 255 -8.62 14.56 22.36
CA ALA A 255 -7.95 13.25 22.38
C ALA A 255 -6.87 13.12 21.29
N GLU A 256 -7.17 13.60 20.06
CA GLU A 256 -6.20 13.62 18.97
C GLU A 256 -5.03 14.55 19.28
N ARG A 257 -5.30 15.74 19.85
CA ARG A 257 -4.26 16.67 20.30
C ARG A 257 -3.35 16.01 21.33
N LEU A 258 -3.92 15.33 22.33
CA LEU A 258 -3.15 14.64 23.37
C LEU A 258 -2.28 13.53 22.76
N LYS A 259 -2.83 12.72 21.85
CA LYS A 259 -2.09 11.67 21.16
C LYS A 259 -0.92 12.23 20.36
N LEU A 260 -1.12 13.31 19.61
CA LEU A 260 -0.09 13.89 18.75
C LEU A 260 1.03 14.57 19.52
N LEU A 261 0.71 15.24 20.64
CA LEU A 261 1.67 16.02 21.42
C LEU A 261 2.42 15.20 22.47
N TYR A 262 1.73 14.22 23.09
CA TYR A 262 2.25 13.52 24.26
C TYR A 262 2.26 12.00 24.11
N GLY A 263 1.75 11.48 22.97
CA GLY A 263 1.63 10.06 22.73
C GLY A 263 2.98 9.34 22.76
N CYS A 264 3.00 8.22 23.48
CA CYS A 264 4.16 7.36 23.62
C CYS A 264 3.69 5.90 23.77
N VAL A 265 4.53 4.94 23.40
CA VAL A 265 4.31 3.50 23.61
C VAL A 265 5.50 2.83 24.33
N ASP A 266 6.31 3.63 25.04
CA ASP A 266 7.42 3.13 25.86
C ASP A 266 7.46 3.86 27.20
N LEU A 267 7.01 3.17 28.27
CA LEU A 267 6.99 3.72 29.62
C LEU A 267 8.40 4.11 30.14
N LYS A 268 9.47 3.55 29.57
CA LYS A 268 10.84 3.82 30.02
C LYS A 268 11.33 5.24 29.70
N VAL A 269 10.73 5.86 28.67
CA VAL A 269 11.10 7.22 28.24
C VAL A 269 10.18 8.29 28.84
N VAL A 270 9.10 7.88 29.50
CA VAL A 270 8.14 8.80 30.13
C VAL A 270 8.59 9.16 31.52
N LYS A 271 8.68 10.46 31.81
CA LYS A 271 8.99 10.95 33.16
C LYS A 271 7.81 10.75 34.11
N PRO A 272 8.03 10.18 35.33
CA PRO A 272 6.92 9.84 36.23
C PRO A 272 6.07 11.03 36.69
N ASP A 273 6.64 12.20 36.76
CA ASP A 273 6.03 13.46 37.25
C ASP A 273 5.45 14.34 36.12
N HIS A 274 5.47 13.88 34.88
CA HIS A 274 4.95 14.64 33.75
C HIS A 274 3.41 14.62 33.72
N MET A 275 2.81 15.72 34.18
CA MET A 275 1.37 15.96 34.21
C MET A 275 0.94 16.75 32.96
N ILE A 276 -0.16 16.37 32.34
CA ILE A 276 -0.73 16.96 31.13
C ILE A 276 -2.10 17.52 31.44
N GLN A 277 -2.30 18.81 31.14
CA GLN A 277 -3.62 19.44 31.24
C GLN A 277 -4.40 19.22 29.93
N PHE A 278 -5.68 18.92 30.08
CA PHE A 278 -6.60 18.72 28.97
C PHE A 278 -8.00 19.20 29.28
N GLN A 279 -8.83 19.41 28.27
CA GLN A 279 -10.23 19.79 28.39
C GLN A 279 -11.11 18.55 28.40
N GLY A 280 -11.58 18.15 29.58
CA GLY A 280 -12.63 17.13 29.73
C GLY A 280 -14.03 17.71 29.47
N ILE A 281 -15.05 16.85 29.41
CA ILE A 281 -16.45 17.23 29.22
C ILE A 281 -16.92 18.15 30.37
N ASP A 282 -16.49 17.85 31.60
CA ASP A 282 -16.88 18.56 32.82
C ASP A 282 -15.91 19.72 33.18
N GLY A 283 -14.98 20.10 32.29
CA GLY A 283 -14.03 21.17 32.52
C GLY A 283 -12.56 20.73 32.45
N PRO A 284 -11.62 21.63 32.79
CA PRO A 284 -10.20 21.34 32.78
C PRO A 284 -9.84 20.20 33.74
N GLN A 285 -9.06 19.24 33.24
CA GLN A 285 -8.59 18.08 33.97
C GLN A 285 -7.08 17.88 33.75
N THR A 286 -6.51 16.96 34.52
CA THR A 286 -5.08 16.61 34.42
C THR A 286 -4.92 15.10 34.42
N ILE A 287 -4.03 14.60 33.58
CA ILE A 287 -3.64 13.19 33.52
C ILE A 287 -2.12 13.08 33.55
N SER A 288 -1.57 12.03 34.14
CA SER A 288 -0.16 11.73 34.00
C SER A 288 0.16 11.22 32.59
N ARG A 289 1.35 11.56 32.06
CA ARG A 289 1.79 11.01 30.77
C ARG A 289 1.90 9.49 30.80
N ILE A 290 2.15 8.90 31.98
CA ILE A 290 2.18 7.44 32.17
C ILE A 290 0.81 6.84 31.83
N GLU A 291 -0.29 7.33 32.47
CA GLU A 291 -1.64 6.84 32.23
C GLU A 291 -2.07 7.02 30.77
N LEU A 292 -1.74 8.16 30.15
CA LEU A 292 -1.99 8.38 28.72
C LEU A 292 -1.22 7.36 27.86
N THR A 293 0.03 7.07 28.22
CA THR A 293 0.85 6.06 27.53
C THR A 293 0.27 4.66 27.64
N GLU A 294 -0.25 4.29 28.82
CA GLU A 294 -0.88 2.99 29.04
C GLU A 294 -2.14 2.81 28.18
N ILE A 295 -2.99 3.84 28.09
CA ILE A 295 -4.17 3.84 27.21
C ILE A 295 -3.74 3.60 25.74
N ILE A 296 -2.72 4.33 25.29
CA ILE A 296 -2.21 4.25 23.92
C ILE A 296 -1.57 2.89 23.64
N MET A 297 -0.74 2.39 24.56
CA MET A 297 -0.07 1.10 24.46
C MET A 297 -1.06 -0.05 24.30
N ALA A 298 -2.14 -0.07 25.09
CA ALA A 298 -3.14 -1.13 25.04
C ALA A 298 -3.75 -1.31 23.63
N ARG A 299 -4.02 -0.19 22.92
CA ARG A 299 -4.54 -0.25 21.55
C ARG A 299 -3.49 -0.69 20.54
N TYR A 300 -2.26 -0.21 20.65
CA TYR A 300 -1.21 -0.66 19.75
C TYR A 300 -0.82 -2.12 19.98
N GLU A 301 -0.89 -2.61 21.21
CA GLU A 301 -0.70 -4.04 21.54
C GLU A 301 -1.76 -4.90 20.84
N GLU A 302 -3.05 -4.47 20.85
CA GLU A 302 -4.11 -5.14 20.08
C GLU A 302 -3.78 -5.15 18.58
N ILE A 303 -3.43 -3.99 17.98
CA ILE A 303 -3.15 -3.88 16.55
C ILE A 303 -1.97 -4.79 16.15
N LEU A 304 -0.87 -4.72 16.89
CA LEU A 304 0.31 -5.53 16.60
C LEU A 304 0.07 -7.03 16.90
N GLY A 305 -0.75 -7.33 17.89
CA GLY A 305 -1.20 -8.69 18.18
C GLY A 305 -1.95 -9.30 16.99
N LEU A 306 -2.90 -8.58 16.40
CA LEU A 306 -3.60 -9.00 15.19
C LEU A 306 -2.65 -9.24 14.02
N VAL A 307 -1.67 -8.34 13.81
CA VAL A 307 -0.64 -8.52 12.77
C VAL A 307 0.18 -9.77 13.01
N ARG A 308 0.68 -9.95 14.24
CA ARG A 308 1.48 -11.13 14.60
C ARG A 308 0.69 -12.42 14.40
N ASP A 309 -0.55 -12.46 14.86
CA ASP A 309 -1.40 -13.66 14.78
C ASP A 309 -1.68 -14.04 13.30
N GLU A 310 -1.87 -13.04 12.42
CA GLU A 310 -2.03 -13.29 10.98
C GLU A 310 -0.73 -13.81 10.33
N LEU A 311 0.44 -13.26 10.73
CA LEU A 311 1.74 -13.75 10.27
C LEU A 311 2.01 -15.19 10.73
N VAL A 312 1.69 -15.52 11.97
CA VAL A 312 1.82 -16.88 12.52
C VAL A 312 0.89 -17.85 11.79
N LYS A 313 -0.37 -17.49 11.61
CA LYS A 313 -1.38 -18.30 10.90
C LYS A 313 -0.96 -18.67 9.48
N ASN A 314 -0.28 -17.76 8.80
CA ASN A 314 0.21 -17.98 7.43
C ASN A 314 1.65 -18.51 7.38
N GLY A 315 2.28 -18.84 8.51
CA GLY A 315 3.67 -19.33 8.56
C GLY A 315 4.72 -18.31 8.13
N ALA A 316 4.34 -17.04 8.00
CA ALA A 316 5.18 -15.99 7.44
C ALA A 316 6.23 -15.44 8.42
N ILE A 317 6.00 -15.55 9.73
CA ILE A 317 6.86 -14.89 10.73
C ILE A 317 8.31 -15.43 10.74
N GLN A 318 8.50 -16.71 10.42
CA GLN A 318 9.81 -17.35 10.43
C GLN A 318 10.71 -16.94 9.26
N GLY A 319 10.12 -16.44 8.17
CA GLY A 319 10.83 -15.97 6.98
C GLY A 319 11.20 -14.50 6.99
N LEU A 320 10.93 -13.77 8.08
CA LEU A 320 11.16 -12.33 8.17
C LEU A 320 12.58 -12.00 8.66
N TYR A 321 13.61 -12.27 7.86
CA TYR A 321 14.99 -12.00 8.25
C TYR A 321 15.28 -10.50 8.41
N HIS A 322 14.62 -9.64 7.63
CA HIS A 322 14.66 -8.18 7.80
C HIS A 322 13.58 -7.64 8.76
N GLY A 323 12.71 -8.52 9.28
CA GLY A 323 11.72 -8.19 10.29
C GLY A 323 10.57 -7.34 9.76
N VAL A 324 10.26 -6.24 10.46
CA VAL A 324 9.12 -5.36 10.19
C VAL A 324 9.58 -3.97 9.80
N VAL A 325 9.07 -3.46 8.69
CA VAL A 325 9.16 -2.07 8.28
C VAL A 325 7.85 -1.36 8.60
N LEU A 326 7.93 -0.34 9.43
CA LEU A 326 6.78 0.45 9.88
C LEU A 326 6.61 1.70 9.03
N THR A 327 5.41 1.98 8.58
CA THR A 327 5.06 3.23 7.89
C THR A 327 3.64 3.67 8.26
N GLY A 328 3.16 4.75 7.66
CA GLY A 328 1.88 5.36 8.01
C GLY A 328 2.00 6.32 9.21
N ASP A 329 1.13 7.32 9.26
CA ASP A 329 1.21 8.40 10.25
C ASP A 329 1.13 7.91 11.70
N ALA A 330 0.34 6.87 11.96
CA ALA A 330 0.18 6.34 13.29
C ALA A 330 1.38 5.50 13.77
N SER A 331 2.36 5.21 12.90
CA SER A 331 3.61 4.53 13.27
C SER A 331 4.66 5.46 13.88
N HIS A 332 4.49 6.78 13.77
CA HIS A 332 5.48 7.77 14.24
C HIS A 332 5.35 8.14 15.72
N ILE A 333 4.55 7.42 16.47
CA ILE A 333 4.46 7.66 17.92
C ILE A 333 5.77 7.28 18.62
N GLU A 334 6.14 8.03 19.65
CA GLU A 334 7.38 7.83 20.40
C GLU A 334 7.47 6.40 20.96
N GLY A 335 8.60 5.72 20.72
CA GLY A 335 8.85 4.37 21.21
C GLY A 335 8.32 3.22 20.32
N MET A 336 7.65 3.51 19.19
CA MET A 336 6.98 2.49 18.36
C MET A 336 7.92 1.38 17.87
N VAL A 337 9.10 1.71 17.38
CA VAL A 337 10.06 0.70 16.87
C VAL A 337 10.46 -0.28 17.99
N SER A 338 10.77 0.22 19.17
CA SER A 338 11.11 -0.62 20.33
C SER A 338 9.91 -1.45 20.81
N PHE A 339 8.72 -0.87 20.72
CA PHE A 339 7.46 -1.53 21.06
C PHE A 339 7.18 -2.72 20.14
N VAL A 340 7.32 -2.53 18.82
CA VAL A 340 7.14 -3.61 17.83
C VAL A 340 8.16 -4.73 18.03
N ARG A 341 9.44 -4.40 18.24
CA ARG A 341 10.48 -5.40 18.52
C ARG A 341 10.13 -6.27 19.73
N ARG A 342 9.63 -5.65 20.80
CA ARG A 342 9.23 -6.35 22.03
C ARG A 342 7.97 -7.20 21.84
N THR A 343 6.96 -6.67 21.15
CA THR A 343 5.65 -7.32 20.97
C THR A 343 5.69 -8.44 19.94
N MET A 344 6.44 -8.28 18.86
CA MET A 344 6.49 -9.23 17.75
C MET A 344 7.70 -10.17 17.80
N GLY A 345 8.74 -9.82 18.54
CA GLY A 345 9.96 -10.64 18.67
C GLY A 345 10.86 -10.64 17.43
N VAL A 346 10.70 -9.67 16.52
CA VAL A 346 11.47 -9.51 15.29
C VAL A 346 12.12 -8.13 15.22
N SER A 347 13.12 -7.95 14.37
CA SER A 347 13.68 -6.62 14.10
C SER A 347 12.63 -5.68 13.52
N ALA A 348 12.79 -4.38 13.77
CA ALA A 348 11.89 -3.38 13.20
C ALA A 348 12.60 -2.05 12.97
N HIS A 349 12.16 -1.31 11.95
CA HIS A 349 12.56 0.07 11.70
C HIS A 349 11.44 0.85 10.98
N LEU A 350 11.62 2.18 10.85
CA LEU A 350 10.69 3.02 10.10
C LEU A 350 11.07 3.03 8.63
N GLY A 351 10.11 2.78 7.75
CA GLY A 351 10.21 2.97 6.31
C GLY A 351 9.83 4.39 5.92
N ASN A 352 10.66 5.00 5.08
CA ASN A 352 10.42 6.34 4.56
C ASN A 352 10.43 6.33 3.02
N PRO A 353 9.76 7.29 2.36
CA PRO A 353 9.85 7.44 0.92
C PRO A 353 11.30 7.50 0.43
N PRO A 354 11.63 6.80 -0.65
CA PRO A 354 13.01 6.62 -1.11
C PRO A 354 13.57 7.87 -1.77
N THR A 355 14.89 7.90 -2.01
CA THR A 355 15.60 9.04 -2.58
C THR A 355 15.30 9.29 -4.05
N GLN A 356 14.79 8.29 -4.76
CA GLN A 356 14.39 8.34 -6.18
C GLN A 356 13.24 9.33 -6.44
N VAL A 357 12.38 9.55 -5.43
CA VAL A 357 11.34 10.58 -5.45
C VAL A 357 11.82 11.72 -4.56
N TYR A 358 12.04 12.89 -5.14
CA TYR A 358 12.62 14.05 -4.43
C TYR A 358 11.86 15.34 -4.76
N ALA A 359 11.97 16.31 -3.88
CA ALA A 359 11.42 17.65 -4.05
C ALA A 359 12.54 18.70 -3.93
N ASP A 360 12.21 19.96 -4.09
CA ASP A 360 13.11 21.06 -3.76
C ASP A 360 13.48 21.07 -2.26
N GLU A 361 14.47 21.85 -1.88
CA GLU A 361 14.98 21.91 -0.49
C GLU A 361 13.89 22.26 0.53
N GLN A 362 12.93 23.11 0.14
CA GLN A 362 11.85 23.55 1.01
C GLN A 362 10.86 22.41 1.33
N HIS A 363 10.56 21.55 0.37
CA HIS A 363 9.54 20.51 0.45
C HIS A 363 10.11 19.12 0.74
N GLN A 364 11.43 18.93 0.59
CA GLN A 364 12.10 17.64 0.74
C GLN A 364 11.83 16.99 2.10
N ALA A 365 11.92 17.75 3.19
CA ALA A 365 11.68 17.24 4.53
C ALA A 365 10.23 16.79 4.75
N ALA A 366 9.28 17.49 4.15
CA ALA A 366 7.87 17.12 4.18
C ALA A 366 7.58 15.85 3.36
N LEU A 367 8.18 15.74 2.17
CA LEU A 367 8.04 14.56 1.30
C LEU A 367 8.55 13.28 1.98
N ARG A 368 9.57 13.36 2.82
CA ARG A 368 10.13 12.22 3.57
C ARG A 368 9.22 11.69 4.69
N ARG A 369 8.13 12.36 4.99
CA ARG A 369 7.17 11.86 5.99
C ARG A 369 6.39 10.69 5.42
N SER A 370 6.11 9.69 6.24
CA SER A 370 5.38 8.48 5.87
C SER A 370 3.98 8.74 5.30
N GLN A 371 3.41 9.92 5.57
CA GLN A 371 2.13 10.32 4.98
C GLN A 371 2.15 10.37 3.45
N TYR A 372 3.30 10.44 2.83
CA TYR A 372 3.49 10.44 1.39
C TYR A 372 4.00 9.10 0.84
N SER A 373 4.20 8.08 1.69
CA SER A 373 4.72 6.78 1.24
C SER A 373 3.87 6.17 0.12
N THR A 374 2.55 6.11 0.28
CA THR A 374 1.65 5.53 -0.73
C THR A 374 1.71 6.29 -2.06
N VAL A 375 1.62 7.62 -2.03
CA VAL A 375 1.66 8.42 -3.28
C VAL A 375 3.03 8.46 -3.91
N ALA A 376 4.11 8.43 -3.13
CA ALA A 376 5.47 8.26 -3.65
C ALA A 376 5.63 6.90 -4.34
N GLY A 377 5.09 5.85 -3.72
CA GLY A 377 5.05 4.52 -4.32
C GLY A 377 4.25 4.46 -5.61
N LEU A 378 3.13 5.17 -5.71
CA LEU A 378 2.37 5.28 -6.97
C LEU A 378 3.21 5.94 -8.08
N LEU A 379 3.98 7.00 -7.77
CA LEU A 379 4.90 7.61 -8.73
C LEU A 379 5.99 6.63 -9.17
N MET A 380 6.53 5.82 -8.26
CA MET A 380 7.51 4.79 -8.61
C MET A 380 6.88 3.67 -9.44
N PHE A 381 5.69 3.21 -9.07
CA PHE A 381 4.94 2.23 -9.84
C PHE A 381 4.68 2.67 -11.28
N SER A 382 4.45 3.97 -11.50
CA SER A 382 4.22 4.50 -12.85
C SER A 382 5.43 4.38 -13.78
N GLN A 383 6.62 4.16 -13.21
CA GLN A 383 7.89 4.09 -13.92
C GLN A 383 8.51 2.70 -13.91
N SER A 384 8.04 1.83 -13.01
CA SER A 384 8.61 0.49 -12.85
C SER A 384 8.03 -0.48 -13.87
N ASP A 385 8.85 -1.42 -14.32
CA ASP A 385 8.43 -2.57 -15.14
C ASP A 385 7.47 -3.49 -14.38
N THR A 386 7.30 -3.32 -13.05
CA THR A 386 6.29 -3.98 -12.24
C THR A 386 4.85 -3.64 -12.66
N GLN A 387 4.63 -2.59 -13.47
CA GLN A 387 3.34 -2.37 -14.13
C GLN A 387 2.87 -3.62 -14.89
N ASP A 388 3.79 -4.35 -15.49
CA ASP A 388 3.50 -5.51 -16.33
C ASP A 388 3.27 -6.80 -15.52
N THR A 389 3.59 -6.81 -14.22
CA THR A 389 3.32 -7.94 -13.31
C THR A 389 1.92 -7.89 -12.70
N ILE A 390 1.21 -6.76 -12.82
CA ILE A 390 -0.14 -6.58 -12.32
C ILE A 390 -1.10 -6.65 -13.51
N VAL A 391 -1.79 -7.76 -13.67
CA VAL A 391 -2.79 -7.94 -14.73
C VAL A 391 -4.15 -7.47 -14.21
N GLU A 392 -4.68 -6.41 -14.78
CA GLU A 392 -6.02 -5.90 -14.47
C GLU A 392 -7.08 -6.49 -15.40
N GLN A 393 -8.30 -6.62 -14.91
CA GLN A 393 -9.42 -7.22 -15.67
C GLN A 393 -9.77 -6.39 -16.92
N ASP A 394 -9.65 -5.06 -16.87
CA ASP A 394 -9.93 -4.16 -18.01
C ASP A 394 -8.87 -4.27 -19.11
N ASP A 395 -7.63 -4.57 -18.79
CA ASP A 395 -6.57 -4.87 -19.78
C ASP A 395 -6.84 -6.19 -20.49
N VAL A 396 -7.57 -7.11 -19.84
CA VAL A 396 -7.98 -8.39 -20.44
C VAL A 396 -9.02 -8.19 -21.54
N GLU A 397 -9.86 -7.18 -21.48
CA GLU A 397 -10.90 -6.92 -22.50
C GLU A 397 -10.43 -6.01 -23.66
N ARG A 398 -9.47 -5.10 -23.41
CA ARG A 398 -9.09 -4.03 -24.36
C ARG A 398 -7.90 -4.34 -25.28
N LEU A 399 -7.04 -5.28 -24.96
CA LEU A 399 -5.86 -5.62 -25.76
C LEU A 399 -6.04 -6.96 -26.50
N SER A 400 -5.55 -7.04 -27.77
CA SER A 400 -5.44 -8.34 -28.45
C SER A 400 -4.51 -9.25 -27.63
N LEU A 401 -4.79 -10.53 -27.57
CA LEU A 401 -4.10 -11.53 -26.74
C LEU A 401 -2.56 -11.36 -26.75
N ALA A 402 -1.97 -11.13 -27.95
CA ALA A 402 -0.54 -10.96 -28.14
C ALA A 402 0.06 -9.67 -27.54
N LYS A 403 -0.69 -8.55 -27.50
CA LYS A 403 -0.22 -7.30 -26.86
C LYS A 403 -0.27 -7.36 -25.34
N ARG A 404 -1.28 -8.05 -24.81
CA ARG A 404 -1.53 -8.21 -23.36
C ARG A 404 -0.42 -8.96 -22.68
N VAL A 405 0.07 -9.99 -23.30
CA VAL A 405 1.05 -10.88 -22.73
C VAL A 405 2.48 -10.39 -22.99
N LYS A 406 2.71 -9.71 -24.13
CA LYS A 406 3.98 -9.05 -24.37
C LYS A 406 4.26 -8.02 -23.27
N ARG A 407 3.26 -7.30 -22.80
CA ARG A 407 3.36 -6.36 -21.68
C ARG A 407 3.60 -7.06 -20.33
N ALA A 408 2.85 -8.12 -20.01
CA ALA A 408 2.98 -8.86 -18.74
C ALA A 408 4.35 -9.55 -18.55
N LEU A 409 5.13 -9.72 -19.59
CA LEU A 409 6.34 -10.54 -19.60
C LEU A 409 7.63 -9.76 -19.94
N PHE A 410 7.52 -8.60 -20.58
CA PHE A 410 8.70 -7.75 -20.83
C PHE A 410 9.21 -7.07 -19.57
N GLY A 411 8.36 -6.79 -18.59
CA GLY A 411 8.77 -6.31 -17.27
C GLY A 411 9.65 -7.30 -16.50
N PHE A 412 9.50 -8.60 -16.77
CA PHE A 412 10.37 -9.64 -16.19
C PHE A 412 11.80 -9.63 -16.77
N ASN A 413 11.98 -9.17 -18.02
CA ASN A 413 13.26 -9.30 -18.72
C ASN A 413 14.29 -8.22 -18.31
N ASP A 414 13.85 -7.05 -17.86
CA ASP A 414 14.77 -5.97 -17.48
C ASP A 414 15.25 -6.09 -16.04
N THR A 415 14.46 -6.72 -15.15
CA THR A 415 14.92 -7.09 -13.80
C THR A 415 16.08 -8.10 -13.84
N LEU A 416 16.14 -8.96 -14.86
CA LEU A 416 17.26 -9.91 -15.05
C LEU A 416 18.52 -9.24 -15.62
N LYS A 417 18.42 -8.15 -16.40
CA LYS A 417 19.59 -7.42 -16.93
C LYS A 417 20.33 -6.61 -15.86
N SER A 418 19.72 -6.36 -14.70
CA SER A 418 20.36 -5.68 -13.57
C SER A 418 21.06 -6.62 -12.60
N ILE A 419 21.02 -7.95 -12.85
CA ILE A 419 21.59 -8.98 -11.98
C ILE A 419 22.86 -9.63 -12.60
N PHE A 420 23.18 -9.30 -13.88
CA PHE A 420 24.43 -9.74 -14.55
C PHE A 420 25.27 -8.55 -15.01
#